data_e93c58a930ac3d6e168c0d373c594dea
#
_entry.id   e93c58a930ac3d6e168c0d373c594dea
#
_cell.length_a   1.000
_cell.length_b   1.000
_cell.length_c   1.000
_cell.angle_alpha   90.00
_cell.angle_beta   90.00
_cell.angle_gamma   90.00
#
_symmetry.space_group_name_H-M   'P 1'
#
loop_
_entity.id
_entity.type
_entity.pdbx_description
1 polymer ?
#
loop_
_entity_poly.entity_id
_entity_poly.type
_entity_poly.pdbx_seq_one_letter_code
_entity_poly.pdbx_strand_id
1 'polypeptide(L)'
;MRYTYGNAYERCDYLHGGMGYPSSWGQHASTIMQSVMTAEERGYPMEKELFDYVAERAEVLATNDASTQVTKDAAAAWEAAVAADANDEAVAAATDKLLDVLEGRPTTIDGVIAFAEGPAKQLMGEEVAVAMLAEQLKRKEAGAKYCNCPSCTAASELLAKFGRIEL
;
A
#
# COMPACT_ATOMS: atom_id res chain seq x y z
N MET A 1 -5.68 -10.14 -34.23
CA MET A 1 -4.43 -9.51 -34.68
C MET A 1 -3.46 -9.57 -33.49
N ARG A 2 -2.43 -10.41 -33.59
CA ARG A 2 -1.39 -10.51 -32.54
C ARG A 2 -0.28 -9.54 -32.88
N TYR A 3 -0.05 -8.53 -32.07
CA TYR A 3 1.13 -7.69 -32.16
C TYR A 3 2.30 -8.42 -31.49
N THR A 4 3.22 -8.91 -32.27
CA THR A 4 4.53 -9.38 -31.80
C THR A 4 5.42 -8.16 -31.62
N TYR A 5 5.79 -7.85 -30.37
CA TYR A 5 6.86 -6.90 -30.07
C TYR A 5 8.19 -7.55 -30.50
N GLY A 6 8.71 -7.11 -31.64
CA GLY A 6 10.06 -7.45 -32.08
C GLY A 6 11.08 -6.79 -31.16
N ASN A 7 12.03 -7.62 -30.75
CA ASN A 7 13.14 -7.33 -29.85
C ASN A 7 13.92 -6.08 -30.32
N ALA A 8 13.92 -5.02 -29.55
CA ALA A 8 14.57 -3.75 -29.86
C ALA A 8 16.12 -3.82 -29.91
N TYR A 9 16.67 -4.99 -29.61
CA TYR A 9 18.13 -5.23 -29.58
C TYR A 9 18.77 -5.53 -30.93
N GLU A 10 18.03 -5.96 -31.95
CA GLU A 10 18.61 -6.34 -33.25
C GLU A 10 18.85 -5.19 -34.22
N ARG A 11 18.53 -3.94 -33.85
CA ARG A 11 18.67 -2.79 -34.74
C ARG A 11 19.91 -1.91 -34.53
N CYS A 12 20.70 -2.19 -33.50
CA CYS A 12 21.88 -1.35 -33.20
C CYS A 12 23.20 -1.82 -33.83
N ASP A 13 23.27 -3.01 -34.40
CA ASP A 13 24.55 -3.58 -34.89
C ASP A 13 24.93 -3.22 -36.35
N TYR A 14 24.12 -2.43 -37.09
CA TYR A 14 24.37 -2.25 -38.52
C TYR A 14 24.88 -0.87 -38.96
N LEU A 15 25.09 0.05 -38.06
CA LEU A 15 25.68 1.35 -38.42
C LEU A 15 26.66 1.79 -37.33
N HIS A 16 27.91 1.30 -37.31
CA HIS A 16 29.04 2.17 -36.97
C HIS A 16 30.36 1.45 -36.89
N GLY A 17 31.24 1.84 -37.81
CA GLY A 17 32.69 1.81 -37.59
C GLY A 17 33.05 2.73 -36.42
N GLY A 18 33.72 2.18 -35.44
CA GLY A 18 34.70 2.75 -34.55
C GLY A 18 34.55 4.19 -34.03
N MET A 19 33.64 4.43 -33.10
CA MET A 19 33.81 5.52 -32.12
C MET A 19 33.56 4.95 -30.72
N GLY A 20 34.63 5.00 -29.89
CA GLY A 20 34.57 4.53 -28.51
C GLY A 20 33.54 5.33 -27.70
N TYR A 21 32.57 4.64 -27.13
CA TYR A 21 31.61 5.24 -26.19
C TYR A 21 32.38 5.62 -24.92
N PRO A 22 32.14 6.82 -24.35
CA PRO A 22 32.71 7.17 -23.07
C PRO A 22 32.14 6.24 -21.97
N SER A 23 33.04 5.74 -21.13
CA SER A 23 32.75 4.79 -20.05
C SER A 23 31.67 5.22 -19.02
N SER A 24 31.24 6.47 -19.08
CA SER A 24 30.19 7.02 -18.22
C SER A 24 28.75 6.61 -18.58
N TRP A 25 28.52 6.11 -19.80
CA TRP A 25 27.16 5.71 -20.24
C TRP A 25 26.76 4.31 -19.75
N GLY A 26 27.73 3.46 -19.45
CA GLY A 26 27.48 2.12 -18.90
C GLY A 26 26.87 2.14 -17.49
N GLN A 27 27.19 3.14 -16.69
CA GLN A 27 26.69 3.24 -15.31
C GLN A 27 25.24 3.74 -15.24
N HIS A 28 24.82 4.60 -16.16
CA HIS A 28 23.45 5.13 -16.20
C HIS A 28 22.44 4.12 -16.78
N ALA A 29 22.86 3.31 -17.76
CA ALA A 29 22.01 2.25 -18.29
C ALA A 29 21.72 1.15 -17.27
N SER A 30 22.70 0.82 -16.41
CA SER A 30 22.53 -0.15 -15.33
C SER A 30 21.53 0.34 -14.27
N THR A 31 21.54 1.63 -13.94
CA THR A 31 20.63 2.21 -12.94
C THR A 31 19.18 2.28 -13.43
N ILE A 32 18.97 2.56 -14.73
CA ILE A 32 17.61 2.58 -15.32
C ILE A 32 17.06 1.16 -15.47
N MET A 33 17.89 0.16 -15.77
CA MET A 33 17.45 -1.23 -15.84
C MET A 33 17.06 -1.81 -14.49
N GLN A 34 17.72 -1.40 -13.40
CA GLN A 34 17.38 -1.82 -12.04
C GLN A 34 16.01 -1.28 -11.57
N SER A 35 15.59 -0.12 -12.09
CA SER A 35 14.29 0.48 -11.74
C SER A 35 13.08 -0.27 -12.32
N VAL A 36 13.28 -1.22 -13.24
CA VAL A 36 12.20 -1.95 -13.93
C VAL A 36 12.16 -3.42 -13.53
N MET A 37 13.04 -3.86 -12.62
CA MET A 37 13.04 -5.24 -12.13
C MET A 37 11.76 -5.51 -11.33
N THR A 38 11.10 -6.60 -11.68
CA THR A 38 9.90 -7.07 -10.94
C THR A 38 10.27 -7.58 -9.54
N ALA A 39 9.30 -7.69 -8.65
CA ALA A 39 9.52 -8.25 -7.31
C ALA A 39 10.13 -9.66 -7.35
N GLU A 40 9.81 -10.46 -8.38
CA GLU A 40 10.38 -11.79 -8.61
C GLU A 40 11.88 -11.77 -8.93
N GLU A 41 12.35 -10.75 -9.63
CA GLU A 41 13.77 -10.60 -9.99
C GLU A 41 14.62 -10.03 -8.86
N ARG A 42 14.01 -9.40 -7.86
CA ARG A 42 14.71 -8.80 -6.71
C ARG A 42 14.93 -9.76 -5.55
N GLY A 43 14.33 -10.97 -5.59
CA GLY A 43 14.55 -12.02 -4.58
C GLY A 43 14.06 -11.65 -3.18
N TYR A 44 12.88 -11.04 -3.05
CA TYR A 44 12.28 -10.76 -1.75
C TYR A 44 11.98 -12.07 -1.00
N PRO A 45 12.43 -12.27 0.25
CA PRO A 45 12.10 -13.46 1.05
C PRO A 45 10.66 -13.39 1.56
N MET A 46 10.03 -12.22 1.57
CA MET A 46 8.60 -12.16 1.73
C MET A 46 7.97 -12.84 0.53
N GLU A 47 7.20 -13.90 0.76
CA GLU A 47 6.45 -14.56 -0.32
C GLU A 47 5.77 -13.49 -1.18
N LYS A 48 5.90 -13.59 -2.50
CA LYS A 48 5.36 -12.59 -3.44
C LYS A 48 3.92 -12.21 -3.13
N GLU A 49 3.11 -13.20 -2.78
CA GLU A 49 1.70 -12.99 -2.42
C GLU A 49 1.53 -12.10 -1.19
N LEU A 50 2.40 -12.25 -0.19
CA LEU A 50 2.37 -11.42 1.01
C LEU A 50 2.83 -9.99 0.70
N PHE A 51 3.86 -9.86 -0.12
CA PHE A 51 4.34 -8.56 -0.58
C PHE A 51 3.26 -7.80 -1.35
N ASP A 52 2.63 -8.44 -2.35
CA ASP A 52 1.55 -7.85 -3.14
C ASP A 52 0.36 -7.47 -2.24
N TYR A 53 0.04 -8.30 -1.26
CA TYR A 53 -1.00 -8.03 -0.28
C TYR A 53 -0.72 -6.76 0.55
N VAL A 54 0.52 -6.56 1.00
CA VAL A 54 0.92 -5.35 1.74
C VAL A 54 0.89 -4.14 0.83
N ALA A 55 1.41 -4.26 -0.41
CA ALA A 55 1.48 -3.17 -1.37
C ALA A 55 0.09 -2.60 -1.71
N GLU A 56 -0.89 -3.47 -2.02
CA GLU A 56 -2.26 -3.06 -2.31
C GLU A 56 -2.89 -2.26 -1.15
N ARG A 57 -2.65 -2.69 0.10
CA ARG A 57 -3.21 -2.02 1.27
C ARG A 57 -2.47 -0.72 1.59
N ALA A 58 -1.16 -0.69 1.40
CA ALA A 58 -0.36 0.53 1.54
C ALA A 58 -0.82 1.60 0.55
N GLU A 59 -1.09 1.26 -0.71
CA GLU A 59 -1.65 2.18 -1.70
C GLU A 59 -3.00 2.75 -1.25
N VAL A 60 -3.91 1.90 -0.76
CA VAL A 60 -5.21 2.35 -0.22
C VAL A 60 -4.99 3.30 0.96
N LEU A 61 -4.09 2.99 1.88
CA LEU A 61 -3.80 3.83 3.05
C LEU A 61 -3.17 5.16 2.66
N ALA A 62 -2.29 5.19 1.65
CA ALA A 62 -1.63 6.40 1.17
C ALA A 62 -2.59 7.36 0.45
N THR A 63 -3.52 6.83 -0.34
CA THR A 63 -4.34 7.62 -1.26
C THR A 63 -5.75 7.93 -0.77
N ASN A 64 -6.29 7.14 0.16
CA ASN A 64 -7.69 7.28 0.58
C ASN A 64 -7.92 8.53 1.45
N ASP A 65 -9.01 9.27 1.19
CA ASP A 65 -9.37 10.48 1.94
C ASP A 65 -9.75 10.21 3.41
N ALA A 66 -10.21 9.00 3.73
CA ALA A 66 -10.50 8.60 5.10
C ALA A 66 -9.23 8.28 5.91
N SER A 67 -8.06 8.19 5.28
CA SER A 67 -6.79 8.00 5.96
C SER A 67 -6.33 9.28 6.65
N THR A 68 -5.85 9.16 7.90
CA THR A 68 -5.21 10.28 8.58
C THR A 68 -3.84 10.60 7.94
N GLN A 69 -3.34 11.81 8.11
CA GLN A 69 -2.04 12.19 7.55
C GLN A 69 -0.93 11.24 8.04
N VAL A 70 -0.93 10.89 9.32
CA VAL A 70 0.05 9.95 9.90
C VAL A 70 -0.01 8.57 9.22
N THR A 71 -1.21 8.09 8.88
CA THR A 71 -1.39 6.83 8.15
C THR A 71 -0.87 6.94 6.71
N LYS A 72 -1.18 8.05 6.03
CA LYS A 72 -0.67 8.32 4.68
C LYS A 72 0.86 8.38 4.64
N ASP A 73 1.45 9.11 5.60
CA ASP A 73 2.90 9.23 5.69
C ASP A 73 3.60 7.89 5.97
N ALA A 74 3.01 7.05 6.82
CA ALA A 74 3.54 5.72 7.11
C ALA A 74 3.47 4.79 5.89
N ALA A 75 2.36 4.81 5.16
CA ALA A 75 2.21 4.05 3.92
C ALA A 75 3.18 4.52 2.84
N ALA A 76 3.30 5.84 2.63
CA ALA A 76 4.26 6.41 1.68
C ALA A 76 5.72 6.10 2.06
N ALA A 77 6.05 6.08 3.35
CA ALA A 77 7.38 5.68 3.82
C ALA A 77 7.68 4.21 3.54
N TRP A 78 6.69 3.33 3.65
CA TRP A 78 6.81 1.93 3.24
C TRP A 78 7.06 1.81 1.74
N GLU A 79 6.25 2.47 0.90
CA GLU A 79 6.42 2.49 -0.55
C GLU A 79 7.80 3.00 -0.97
N ALA A 80 8.29 4.07 -0.32
CA ALA A 80 9.61 4.63 -0.57
C ALA A 80 10.74 3.66 -0.20
N ALA A 81 10.61 2.92 0.91
CA ALA A 81 11.58 1.92 1.32
C ALA A 81 11.67 0.77 0.31
N VAL A 82 10.52 0.31 -0.20
CA VAL A 82 10.44 -0.71 -1.25
C VAL A 82 11.06 -0.20 -2.56
N ALA A 83 10.75 1.03 -2.97
CA ALA A 83 11.25 1.62 -4.20
C ALA A 83 12.78 1.87 -4.19
N ALA A 84 13.36 2.06 -3.01
CA ALA A 84 14.80 2.30 -2.83
C ALA A 84 15.66 1.04 -3.00
N ASP A 85 15.12 -0.08 -3.46
CA ASP A 85 15.80 -1.37 -3.59
C ASP A 85 16.32 -1.89 -2.24
N ALA A 86 15.52 -1.69 -1.21
CA ALA A 86 15.81 -2.17 0.12
C ALA A 86 15.88 -3.71 0.10
N ASN A 87 16.88 -4.26 0.79
CA ASN A 87 16.97 -5.68 1.03
C ASN A 87 15.80 -6.14 1.92
N ASP A 88 15.64 -7.44 2.01
CA ASP A 88 14.56 -8.09 2.72
C ASP A 88 14.39 -7.64 4.17
N GLU A 89 15.50 -7.40 4.87
CA GLU A 89 15.51 -6.91 6.25
C GLU A 89 14.95 -5.49 6.33
N ALA A 90 15.28 -4.63 5.37
CA ALA A 90 14.76 -3.27 5.32
C ALA A 90 13.26 -3.23 4.96
N VAL A 91 12.79 -4.10 4.04
CA VAL A 91 11.35 -4.24 3.73
C VAL A 91 10.58 -4.77 4.94
N ALA A 92 11.10 -5.78 5.63
CA ALA A 92 10.49 -6.30 6.86
C ALA A 92 10.42 -5.20 7.95
N ALA A 93 11.51 -4.48 8.17
CA ALA A 93 11.54 -3.37 9.13
C ALA A 93 10.61 -2.21 8.75
N ALA A 94 10.45 -1.92 7.45
CA ALA A 94 9.48 -0.93 6.97
C ALA A 94 8.04 -1.39 7.20
N THR A 95 7.77 -2.69 6.99
CA THR A 95 6.46 -3.30 7.24
C THR A 95 6.12 -3.26 8.72
N ASP A 96 7.05 -3.60 9.62
CA ASP A 96 6.83 -3.50 11.06
C ASP A 96 6.52 -2.06 11.49
N LYS A 97 7.23 -1.07 10.98
CA LYS A 97 6.95 0.35 11.26
C LYS A 97 5.58 0.78 10.77
N LEU A 98 5.16 0.32 9.59
CA LEU A 98 3.80 0.57 9.09
C LEU A 98 2.77 -0.04 10.05
N LEU A 99 2.94 -1.30 10.43
CA LEU A 99 2.04 -1.99 11.36
C LEU A 99 1.96 -1.30 12.73
N ASP A 100 3.09 -0.86 13.28
CA ASP A 100 3.13 -0.12 14.56
C ASP A 100 2.29 1.17 14.49
N VAL A 101 2.35 1.90 13.39
CA VAL A 101 1.50 3.08 13.18
C VAL A 101 0.03 2.70 13.06
N LEU A 102 -0.27 1.54 12.46
CA LEU A 102 -1.64 1.09 12.23
C LEU A 102 -2.32 0.52 13.47
N GLU A 103 -1.61 0.05 14.50
CA GLU A 103 -2.21 -0.60 15.70
C GLU A 103 -3.30 0.24 16.38
N GLY A 104 -3.17 1.55 16.38
CA GLY A 104 -4.17 2.46 16.94
C GLY A 104 -5.14 3.06 15.93
N ARG A 105 -5.16 2.60 14.67
CA ARG A 105 -5.87 3.28 13.58
C ARG A 105 -7.23 2.73 13.20
N PRO A 106 -7.48 1.41 13.16
CA PRO A 106 -8.83 0.94 12.89
C PRO A 106 -9.77 1.43 14.00
N THR A 107 -10.68 2.32 13.65
CA THR A 107 -11.71 2.77 14.58
C THR A 107 -12.57 1.57 14.94
N THR A 108 -12.75 1.29 16.23
CA THR A 108 -13.63 0.22 16.69
C THR A 108 -15.08 0.49 16.31
N ILE A 109 -15.89 -0.54 16.20
CA ILE A 109 -17.32 -0.39 15.89
C ILE A 109 -18.03 0.51 16.93
N ASP A 110 -17.64 0.40 18.20
CA ASP A 110 -18.17 1.26 19.26
C ASP A 110 -17.75 2.72 19.10
N GLY A 111 -16.52 2.96 18.65
CA GLY A 111 -16.03 4.30 18.34
C GLY A 111 -16.80 4.95 17.20
N VAL A 112 -17.14 4.20 16.14
CA VAL A 112 -17.97 4.70 15.04
C VAL A 112 -19.40 4.97 15.49
N ILE A 113 -19.97 4.11 16.33
CA ILE A 113 -21.30 4.30 16.91
C ILE A 113 -21.33 5.59 17.73
N ALA A 114 -20.37 5.78 18.64
CA ALA A 114 -20.26 6.99 19.46
C ALA A 114 -20.09 8.26 18.59
N PHE A 115 -19.32 8.17 17.51
CA PHE A 115 -19.20 9.26 16.52
C PHE A 115 -20.55 9.58 15.86
N ALA A 116 -21.30 8.55 15.43
CA ALA A 116 -22.60 8.71 14.79
C ALA A 116 -23.66 9.29 15.73
N GLU A 117 -23.63 8.91 17.01
CA GLU A 117 -24.55 9.43 18.04
C GLU A 117 -24.33 10.93 18.37
N GLY A 118 -23.12 11.42 18.25
CA GLY A 118 -22.73 12.77 18.65
C GLY A 118 -22.14 13.62 17.52
N PRO A 119 -20.82 13.59 17.29
CA PRO A 119 -20.12 14.49 16.38
C PRO A 119 -20.65 14.48 14.94
N ALA A 120 -21.09 13.33 14.43
CA ALA A 120 -21.58 13.19 13.05
C ALA A 120 -22.80 14.08 12.79
N LYS A 121 -23.68 14.28 13.77
CA LYS A 121 -24.85 15.17 13.63
C LYS A 121 -24.48 16.59 13.30
N GLN A 122 -23.38 17.08 13.89
CA GLN A 122 -22.91 18.46 13.65
C GLN A 122 -22.11 18.58 12.35
N LEU A 123 -21.38 17.54 11.96
CA LEU A 123 -20.48 17.55 10.82
C LEU A 123 -21.18 17.18 9.51
N MET A 124 -22.11 16.24 9.54
CA MET A 124 -22.72 15.63 8.35
C MET A 124 -24.24 15.84 8.29
N GLY A 125 -24.86 16.39 9.35
CA GLY A 125 -26.30 16.53 9.50
C GLY A 125 -26.97 15.33 10.16
N GLU A 126 -28.13 15.57 10.75
CA GLU A 126 -28.85 14.60 11.57
C GLU A 126 -29.30 13.36 10.78
N GLU A 127 -29.80 13.55 9.56
CA GLU A 127 -30.29 12.47 8.71
C GLU A 127 -29.17 11.47 8.38
N VAL A 128 -27.99 11.99 7.99
CA VAL A 128 -26.81 11.16 7.67
C VAL A 128 -26.29 10.44 8.92
N ALA A 129 -26.26 11.13 10.06
CA ALA A 129 -25.81 10.55 11.32
C ALA A 129 -26.72 9.40 11.79
N VAL A 130 -28.06 9.58 11.67
CA VAL A 130 -29.04 8.52 12.02
C VAL A 130 -28.88 7.31 11.10
N ALA A 131 -28.73 7.52 9.80
CA ALA A 131 -28.51 6.42 8.86
C ALA A 131 -27.21 5.68 9.14
N MET A 132 -26.12 6.41 9.42
CA MET A 132 -24.84 5.83 9.83
C MET A 132 -24.97 5.02 11.11
N LEU A 133 -25.63 5.54 12.13
CA LEU A 133 -25.85 4.86 13.40
C LEU A 133 -26.58 3.52 13.20
N ALA A 134 -27.68 3.53 12.45
CA ALA A 134 -28.46 2.33 12.17
C ALA A 134 -27.63 1.26 11.46
N GLU A 135 -26.82 1.65 10.49
CA GLU A 135 -25.92 0.76 9.76
C GLU A 135 -24.86 0.17 10.70
N GLN A 136 -24.21 1.00 11.53
CA GLN A 136 -23.16 0.51 12.43
C GLN A 136 -23.71 -0.41 13.55
N LEU A 137 -24.91 -0.13 14.07
CA LEU A 137 -25.57 -1.03 15.02
C LEU A 137 -25.84 -2.40 14.40
N LYS A 138 -26.38 -2.44 13.19
CA LYS A 138 -26.60 -3.70 12.45
C LYS A 138 -25.31 -4.46 12.23
N ARG A 139 -24.22 -3.78 11.89
CA ARG A 139 -22.90 -4.40 11.71
C ARG A 139 -22.35 -4.94 13.03
N LYS A 140 -22.53 -4.22 14.13
CA LYS A 140 -22.15 -4.68 15.47
C LYS A 140 -22.91 -5.96 15.86
N GLU A 141 -24.23 -6.02 15.61
CA GLU A 141 -25.04 -7.23 15.84
C GLU A 141 -24.55 -8.41 14.98
N ALA A 142 -24.04 -8.15 13.78
CA ALA A 142 -23.42 -9.14 12.91
C ALA A 142 -21.98 -9.53 13.32
N GLY A 143 -21.46 -8.98 14.43
CA GLY A 143 -20.14 -9.32 14.97
C GLY A 143 -18.99 -8.47 14.46
N ALA A 144 -19.24 -7.39 13.71
CA ALA A 144 -18.17 -6.51 13.25
C ALA A 144 -17.47 -5.84 14.44
N LYS A 145 -16.13 -5.86 14.44
CA LYS A 145 -15.31 -5.25 15.49
C LYS A 145 -14.83 -3.83 15.12
N TYR A 146 -14.74 -3.52 13.83
CA TYR A 146 -14.13 -2.29 13.31
C TYR A 146 -14.99 -1.56 12.27
N CYS A 147 -14.68 -0.30 12.04
CA CYS A 147 -15.18 0.52 10.96
C CYS A 147 -14.93 -0.14 9.61
N ASN A 148 -15.83 0.07 8.63
CA ASN A 148 -15.74 -0.46 7.27
C ASN A 148 -15.33 0.59 6.22
N CYS A 149 -14.84 1.75 6.63
CA CYS A 149 -14.27 2.66 5.63
C CYS A 149 -13.01 2.04 5.02
N PRO A 150 -12.65 2.37 3.77
CA PRO A 150 -11.54 1.73 3.08
C PRO A 150 -10.22 1.75 3.87
N SER A 151 -9.91 2.87 4.52
CA SER A 151 -8.70 3.01 5.33
C SER A 151 -8.70 2.09 6.56
N CYS A 152 -9.81 2.02 7.33
CA CYS A 152 -9.90 1.12 8.48
C CYS A 152 -9.90 -0.35 8.05
N THR A 153 -10.53 -0.68 6.92
CA THR A 153 -10.51 -2.04 6.37
C THR A 153 -9.10 -2.45 5.99
N ALA A 154 -8.38 -1.64 5.21
CA ALA A 154 -7.00 -1.93 4.84
C ALA A 154 -6.08 -2.07 6.06
N ALA A 155 -6.21 -1.17 7.05
CA ALA A 155 -5.43 -1.23 8.28
C ALA A 155 -5.74 -2.51 9.11
N SER A 156 -7.02 -2.84 9.29
CA SER A 156 -7.41 -4.02 10.08
C SER A 156 -7.04 -5.34 9.38
N GLU A 157 -7.13 -5.39 8.05
CA GLU A 157 -6.70 -6.54 7.28
C GLU A 157 -5.17 -6.76 7.35
N LEU A 158 -4.37 -5.69 7.28
CA LEU A 158 -2.93 -5.78 7.47
C LEU A 158 -2.59 -6.27 8.87
N LEU A 159 -3.14 -5.64 9.90
CA LEU A 159 -2.88 -6.02 11.29
C LEU A 159 -3.29 -7.47 11.58
N ALA A 160 -4.42 -7.93 11.04
CA ALA A 160 -4.88 -9.31 11.20
C ALA A 160 -3.98 -10.30 10.45
N LYS A 161 -3.53 -9.96 9.23
CA LYS A 161 -2.62 -10.80 8.44
C LYS A 161 -1.31 -11.06 9.15
N PHE A 162 -0.82 -10.08 9.92
CA PHE A 162 0.40 -10.19 10.74
C PHE A 162 0.13 -10.59 12.21
N GLY A 163 -1.09 -11.01 12.54
CA GLY A 163 -1.45 -11.51 13.87
C GLY A 163 -1.47 -10.46 14.98
N ARG A 164 -1.53 -9.16 14.63
CA ARG A 164 -1.57 -8.05 15.58
C ARG A 164 -2.95 -7.82 16.17
N ILE A 165 -4.03 -8.17 15.45
CA ILE A 165 -5.42 -8.10 15.88
C ILE A 165 -6.22 -9.30 15.38
N GLU A 166 -7.40 -9.53 15.94
CA GLU A 166 -8.42 -10.47 15.45
C GLU A 166 -9.58 -9.70 14.79
N LEU A 167 -9.99 -10.13 13.59
CA LEU A 167 -11.17 -9.61 12.89
C LEU A 167 -12.46 -10.20 13.39
#